data_2799d60b155fcf76675b27fc9a496453
#
_entry.id   2799d60b155fcf76675b27fc9a496453
#
_cell.length_a   1.000
_cell.length_b   1.000
_cell.length_c   1.000
_cell.angle_alpha   90.00
_cell.angle_beta   90.00
_cell.angle_gamma   90.00
#
_symmetry.space_group_name_H-M   'P 1'
#
loop_
_entity.id
_entity.type
_entity.pdbx_description
1 polymer ?
#
loop_
_entity_poly.entity_id
_entity_poly.type
_entity_poly.pdbx_seq_one_letter_code
_entity_poly.pdbx_strand_id
1 'polypeptide(L)'
;SGGGAAQPSTSSSAPEPTSTSTTARRSGSTTSTTSTTRRSSVPSEARRLAPVRTINGQISPKSVVANGHGLVSAQNMMYQHSITVYDADGELVRTVPDAVDLTAFGVAGHPGISKGAPVEAAYTVDGRTGYVSNYSMYGAGFGPEGSDECRAGDGTSESFLYRLDMRRLAIDGVAAVGAVPKYVAVTPNGRQVLVTNWCSFALSVVDRAQMREVRRIPLGAYPRGIVVSPDSRRAYVAIMGGRDVAVVDLTNLTTSWIRNVGGGPRHLVLSPDGRYLYATLNKDGQVVKVDTTTGTVVGRVATGNQPRSMAISPDGTALYVVNYESNDVAKVRTSDLAVLQRIPTGVHPIGITYEPTRDRVWVAVYTGAIVVLADA
;
A
#
# COMPACT_ATOMS: atom_id res chain seq x y z
N SER A 1 34.84 -2.14 65.99
CA SER A 1 34.51 -3.29 66.81
C SER A 1 33.48 -4.12 66.04
N GLY A 2 33.80 -5.14 65.44
CA GLY A 2 34.07 -6.48 65.86
C GLY A 2 32.92 -7.33 65.43
N GLY A 3 33.05 -8.19 64.58
CA GLY A 3 33.63 -9.52 64.49
C GLY A 3 32.49 -10.53 64.50
N GLY A 4 32.40 -11.49 63.73
CA GLY A 4 33.05 -12.62 63.22
C GLY A 4 32.02 -13.69 63.00
N ALA A 5 31.96 -14.34 61.94
CA ALA A 5 32.41 -15.64 61.49
C ALA A 5 31.78 -16.87 62.19
N ALA A 6 31.23 -17.76 61.44
CA ALA A 6 31.62 -19.19 61.21
C ALA A 6 30.46 -20.14 60.92
N GLN A 7 30.61 -20.84 59.83
CA GLN A 7 30.04 -22.17 59.59
C GLN A 7 30.72 -23.21 60.52
N PRO A 8 30.35 -24.50 60.62
CA PRO A 8 30.04 -25.42 59.53
C PRO A 8 29.11 -26.67 59.87
N SER A 9 28.81 -27.38 58.77
CA SER A 9 28.87 -28.85 58.54
C SER A 9 27.88 -29.84 59.09
N THR A 10 27.45 -30.63 58.24
CA THR A 10 27.53 -32.09 57.87
C THR A 10 26.26 -32.91 58.22
N SER A 11 25.75 -33.61 57.38
CA SER A 11 25.84 -34.88 56.72
C SER A 11 24.64 -35.82 56.91
N SER A 12 24.22 -36.41 55.85
CA SER A 12 24.18 -37.85 55.62
C SER A 12 22.81 -38.57 55.60
N SER A 13 22.63 -39.21 54.49
CA SER A 13 22.09 -40.55 54.14
C SER A 13 20.61 -40.75 53.90
N ALA A 14 20.36 -41.27 52.72
CA ALA A 14 19.20 -41.99 52.21
C ALA A 14 18.96 -43.35 52.95
N PRO A 15 17.86 -44.11 52.72
CA PRO A 15 17.46 -44.68 51.43
C PRO A 15 15.92 -44.75 51.18
N GLU A 16 15.62 -45.12 49.93
CA GLU A 16 14.30 -45.47 49.39
C GLU A 16 13.65 -46.70 50.07
N PRO A 17 12.31 -46.91 49.86
CA PRO A 17 11.93 -47.92 48.86
C PRO A 17 10.69 -47.59 48.01
N THR A 18 10.79 -48.09 46.78
CA THR A 18 9.83 -48.37 45.73
C THR A 18 8.37 -48.67 46.14
N SER A 19 7.40 -48.06 45.45
CA SER A 19 6.14 -48.70 45.09
C SER A 19 5.57 -48.15 43.79
N THR A 20 5.43 -49.04 42.84
CA THR A 20 4.79 -48.93 41.55
C THR A 20 3.30 -48.66 41.67
N SER A 21 2.81 -47.57 41.03
CA SER A 21 1.40 -47.43 40.71
C SER A 21 1.27 -46.83 39.28
N THR A 22 0.84 -47.70 38.40
CA THR A 22 0.51 -47.43 37.00
C THR A 22 -0.77 -46.62 36.94
N THR A 23 -0.67 -45.35 36.56
CA THR A 23 -1.83 -44.56 36.18
C THR A 23 -1.65 -44.07 34.73
N ALA A 24 -2.53 -44.59 33.88
CA ALA A 24 -2.60 -44.28 32.46
C ALA A 24 -2.80 -42.77 32.25
N ARG A 25 -1.81 -42.13 31.65
CA ARG A 25 -1.89 -40.76 31.15
C ARG A 25 -2.68 -40.77 29.84
N ARG A 26 -3.92 -40.30 29.87
CA ARG A 26 -4.65 -39.89 28.67
C ARG A 26 -3.92 -38.72 28.04
N SER A 27 -3.27 -38.97 26.92
CA SER A 27 -2.78 -37.94 26.03
C SER A 27 -3.98 -37.22 25.37
N GLY A 28 -4.34 -36.06 25.88
CA GLY A 28 -5.21 -35.12 25.18
C GLY A 28 -4.45 -34.55 24.00
N SER A 29 -4.71 -35.09 22.83
CA SER A 29 -4.31 -34.44 21.56
C SER A 29 -5.12 -33.15 21.41
N THR A 30 -4.51 -32.03 21.73
CA THR A 30 -5.00 -30.73 21.28
C THR A 30 -4.70 -30.60 19.79
N THR A 31 -5.67 -31.01 18.99
CA THR A 31 -5.68 -30.68 17.57
C THR A 31 -5.83 -29.16 17.45
N SER A 32 -4.74 -28.46 17.24
CA SER A 32 -4.78 -27.06 16.77
C SER A 32 -5.34 -27.12 15.35
N THR A 33 -6.62 -26.83 15.21
CA THR A 33 -7.25 -26.58 13.92
C THR A 33 -6.66 -25.29 13.36
N THR A 34 -5.60 -25.40 12.58
CA THR A 34 -5.16 -24.35 11.67
C THR A 34 -6.27 -24.23 10.64
N SER A 35 -7.16 -23.24 10.82
CA SER A 35 -8.16 -22.88 9.84
C SER A 35 -7.43 -22.31 8.61
N THR A 36 -7.02 -23.18 7.71
CA THR A 36 -6.69 -22.79 6.35
C THR A 36 -7.99 -22.35 5.71
N THR A 37 -8.20 -21.04 5.64
CA THR A 37 -9.29 -20.44 4.87
C THR A 37 -9.10 -20.87 3.42
N ARG A 38 -9.94 -21.81 2.99
CA ARG A 38 -9.98 -22.30 1.62
C ARG A 38 -10.43 -21.12 0.76
N ARG A 39 -9.55 -20.57 -0.10
CA ARG A 39 -9.95 -19.61 -1.11
C ARG A 39 -11.16 -20.14 -1.87
N SER A 40 -12.15 -19.29 -2.09
CA SER A 40 -13.33 -19.63 -2.89
C SER A 40 -12.88 -20.18 -4.26
N SER A 41 -13.47 -21.28 -4.68
CA SER A 41 -13.25 -21.85 -6.02
C SER A 41 -14.00 -21.10 -7.12
N VAL A 42 -14.89 -20.16 -6.73
CA VAL A 42 -15.66 -19.35 -7.65
C VAL A 42 -14.78 -18.19 -8.15
N PRO A 43 -14.63 -17.98 -9.47
CA PRO A 43 -13.90 -16.83 -9.98
C PRO A 43 -14.45 -15.51 -9.47
N SER A 44 -13.57 -14.53 -9.25
CA SER A 44 -13.99 -13.22 -8.71
C SER A 44 -15.01 -12.52 -9.61
N GLU A 45 -14.95 -12.70 -10.92
CA GLU A 45 -15.95 -12.15 -11.86
C GLU A 45 -17.37 -12.66 -11.62
N ALA A 46 -17.52 -13.87 -11.06
CA ALA A 46 -18.81 -14.48 -10.77
C ALA A 46 -19.34 -14.19 -9.35
N ARG A 47 -18.51 -13.58 -8.50
CA ARG A 47 -18.89 -13.19 -7.13
C ARG A 47 -19.60 -11.83 -7.13
N ARG A 48 -20.24 -11.50 -6.02
CA ARG A 48 -20.92 -10.21 -5.84
C ARG A 48 -20.33 -9.45 -4.65
N LEU A 49 -20.20 -8.14 -4.83
CA LEU A 49 -19.86 -7.25 -3.73
C LEU A 49 -21.07 -7.04 -2.81
N ALA A 50 -20.85 -7.18 -1.52
CA ALA A 50 -21.85 -6.89 -0.50
C ALA A 50 -21.21 -6.12 0.67
N PRO A 51 -21.88 -5.11 1.25
CA PRO A 51 -21.39 -4.39 2.42
C PRO A 51 -21.20 -5.34 3.61
N VAL A 52 -20.05 -5.23 4.27
CA VAL A 52 -19.74 -5.97 5.50
C VAL A 52 -19.67 -5.02 6.69
N ARG A 53 -18.94 -3.93 6.53
CA ARG A 53 -18.60 -3.03 7.61
C ARG A 53 -18.26 -1.64 7.09
N THR A 54 -18.56 -0.63 7.90
CA THR A 54 -18.02 0.73 7.73
C THR A 54 -17.21 1.08 8.97
N ILE A 55 -15.95 1.40 8.78
CA ILE A 55 -15.04 1.86 9.84
C ILE A 55 -15.10 3.39 9.82
N ASN A 56 -15.49 3.95 10.96
CA ASN A 56 -15.54 5.39 11.20
C ASN A 56 -14.59 5.74 12.35
N GLY A 57 -14.45 7.01 12.63
CA GLY A 57 -13.67 7.52 13.75
C GLY A 57 -12.82 8.70 13.32
N GLN A 58 -11.74 8.94 14.05
CA GLN A 58 -10.81 10.02 13.72
C GLN A 58 -9.83 9.57 12.62
N ILE A 59 -10.37 9.33 11.43
CA ILE A 59 -9.60 8.95 10.24
C ILE A 59 -9.93 9.89 9.08
N SER A 60 -8.96 10.06 8.18
CA SER A 60 -9.11 10.85 6.97
C SER A 60 -8.32 10.17 5.84
N PRO A 61 -8.74 8.95 5.45
CA PRO A 61 -7.93 8.09 4.60
C PRO A 61 -7.87 8.63 3.16
N LYS A 62 -6.65 8.87 2.69
CA LYS A 62 -6.34 9.17 1.28
C LYS A 62 -6.19 7.88 0.48
N SER A 63 -5.71 6.83 1.11
CA SER A 63 -5.58 5.50 0.54
C SER A 63 -5.80 4.43 1.61
N VAL A 64 -6.13 3.24 1.15
CA VAL A 64 -6.10 1.98 1.91
C VAL A 64 -5.32 0.97 1.12
N VAL A 65 -4.44 0.21 1.79
CA VAL A 65 -3.57 -0.76 1.12
C VAL A 65 -3.44 -2.02 1.97
N ALA A 66 -3.80 -3.16 1.38
CA ALA A 66 -3.58 -4.47 1.99
C ALA A 66 -2.12 -4.90 1.85
N ASN A 67 -1.55 -5.49 2.90
CA ASN A 67 -0.20 -6.06 2.85
C ASN A 67 -0.16 -7.47 2.22
N GLY A 68 -1.31 -8.03 1.85
CA GLY A 68 -1.45 -9.37 1.29
C GLY A 68 -1.45 -10.51 2.31
N HIS A 69 -1.29 -10.20 3.60
CA HIS A 69 -1.13 -11.18 4.69
C HIS A 69 -2.04 -10.89 5.90
N GLY A 70 -3.21 -10.28 5.64
CA GLY A 70 -4.23 -10.08 6.66
C GLY A 70 -4.14 -8.76 7.42
N LEU A 71 -3.30 -7.82 6.99
CA LEU A 71 -3.30 -6.45 7.50
C LEU A 71 -3.63 -5.46 6.37
N VAL A 72 -4.33 -4.40 6.73
CA VAL A 72 -4.66 -3.28 5.84
C VAL A 72 -4.27 -1.99 6.53
N SER A 73 -3.53 -1.13 5.84
CA SER A 73 -3.23 0.20 6.33
C SER A 73 -4.07 1.27 5.64
N ALA A 74 -4.40 2.32 6.39
CA ALA A 74 -4.99 3.54 5.85
C ALA A 74 -4.05 4.71 6.11
N GLN A 75 -3.80 5.51 5.08
CA GLN A 75 -2.94 6.68 5.12
C GLN A 75 -3.83 7.91 5.33
N ASN A 76 -3.86 8.41 6.58
CA ASN A 76 -4.71 9.53 7.00
C ASN A 76 -3.99 10.86 6.75
N MET A 77 -4.05 11.32 5.51
CA MET A 77 -3.32 12.50 5.04
C MET A 77 -3.86 13.81 5.62
N MET A 78 -5.18 13.90 5.78
CA MET A 78 -5.81 15.15 6.20
C MET A 78 -6.02 15.15 7.72
N TYR A 79 -5.68 16.23 8.37
CA TYR A 79 -5.92 16.53 9.79
C TYR A 79 -5.25 15.60 10.81
N GLN A 80 -5.29 14.29 10.61
CA GLN A 80 -4.81 13.31 11.59
C GLN A 80 -3.34 12.96 11.43
N HIS A 81 -2.80 13.02 10.22
CA HIS A 81 -1.40 12.71 9.93
C HIS A 81 -0.94 11.43 10.63
N SER A 82 -1.59 10.33 10.30
CA SER A 82 -1.32 9.02 10.91
C SER A 82 -1.50 7.90 9.92
N ILE A 83 -0.95 6.74 10.26
CA ILE A 83 -1.18 5.48 9.55
C ILE A 83 -1.94 4.58 10.52
N THR A 84 -3.19 4.25 10.19
CA THR A 84 -3.97 3.28 10.95
C THR A 84 -3.85 1.91 10.30
N VAL A 85 -3.57 0.89 11.11
CA VAL A 85 -3.42 -0.50 10.65
C VAL A 85 -4.54 -1.32 11.25
N TYR A 86 -5.24 -2.05 10.40
CA TYR A 86 -6.35 -2.92 10.74
C TYR A 86 -6.02 -4.37 10.41
N ASP A 87 -6.64 -5.30 11.11
CA ASP A 87 -6.67 -6.69 10.67
C ASP A 87 -7.67 -6.89 9.51
N ALA A 88 -7.69 -8.08 8.92
CA ALA A 88 -8.58 -8.39 7.79
C ALA A 88 -10.07 -8.36 8.16
N ASP A 89 -10.42 -8.41 9.45
CA ASP A 89 -11.80 -8.31 9.94
C ASP A 89 -12.23 -6.86 10.22
N GLY A 90 -11.28 -5.91 10.12
CA GLY A 90 -11.53 -4.48 10.26
C GLY A 90 -11.38 -3.95 11.68
N GLU A 91 -10.75 -4.73 12.56
CA GLU A 91 -10.40 -4.25 13.90
C GLU A 91 -9.10 -3.45 13.86
N LEU A 92 -9.07 -2.32 14.57
CA LEU A 92 -7.87 -1.49 14.65
C LEU A 92 -6.78 -2.20 15.46
N VAL A 93 -5.65 -2.47 14.81
CA VAL A 93 -4.47 -3.07 15.45
C VAL A 93 -3.56 -1.99 16.02
N ARG A 94 -3.33 -0.92 15.26
CA ARG A 94 -2.40 0.15 15.66
C ARG A 94 -2.69 1.45 14.94
N THR A 95 -2.52 2.56 15.65
CA THR A 95 -2.33 3.89 15.05
C THR A 95 -0.85 4.26 15.17
N VAL A 96 -0.20 4.44 14.03
CA VAL A 96 1.20 4.89 13.95
C VAL A 96 1.17 6.40 13.66
N PRO A 97 1.64 7.24 14.58
CA PRO A 97 1.74 8.67 14.32
C PRO A 97 2.73 8.93 13.18
N ASP A 98 2.39 9.83 12.28
CA ASP A 98 3.34 10.33 11.30
C ASP A 98 4.24 11.39 11.97
N ALA A 99 5.21 10.92 12.70
CA ALA A 99 6.14 11.75 13.46
C ALA A 99 7.49 11.03 13.58
N VAL A 100 8.55 11.68 13.12
CA VAL A 100 9.90 11.12 13.08
C VAL A 100 10.93 12.15 13.51
N ASP A 101 11.98 11.70 14.19
CA ASP A 101 13.23 12.45 14.32
C ASP A 101 14.14 12.06 13.15
N LEU A 102 14.21 12.92 12.14
CA LEU A 102 15.00 12.68 10.94
C LEU A 102 16.49 12.59 11.24
N THR A 103 16.96 13.26 12.29
CA THR A 103 18.37 13.23 12.69
C THR A 103 18.77 11.84 13.22
N ALA A 104 17.85 11.11 13.84
CA ALA A 104 18.07 9.72 14.25
C ALA A 104 18.32 8.77 13.09
N PHE A 105 17.89 9.15 11.87
CA PHE A 105 18.15 8.42 10.62
C PHE A 105 19.32 9.01 9.80
N GLY A 106 20.10 9.92 10.40
CA GLY A 106 21.27 10.53 9.74
C GLY A 106 20.94 11.66 8.76
N VAL A 107 19.72 12.18 8.78
CA VAL A 107 19.31 13.31 7.93
C VAL A 107 19.59 14.62 8.65
N ALA A 108 20.46 15.45 8.07
CA ALA A 108 20.79 16.76 8.62
C ALA A 108 19.78 17.84 8.19
N GLY A 109 19.75 18.96 8.92
CA GLY A 109 18.97 20.14 8.54
C GLY A 109 17.53 20.17 9.08
N HIS A 110 17.08 19.12 9.77
CA HIS A 110 15.72 19.02 10.30
C HIS A 110 15.73 18.65 11.80
N PRO A 111 16.15 19.57 12.68
CA PRO A 111 16.23 19.26 14.09
C PRO A 111 14.84 19.11 14.74
N GLY A 112 14.73 18.17 15.68
CA GLY A 112 13.50 17.89 16.40
C GLY A 112 12.58 16.92 15.64
N ILE A 113 11.33 16.87 16.08
CA ILE A 113 10.34 15.96 15.49
C ILE A 113 9.74 16.62 14.23
N SER A 114 9.84 15.90 13.11
CA SER A 114 9.16 16.22 11.87
C SER A 114 7.88 15.40 11.73
N LYS A 115 6.86 15.96 11.10
CA LYS A 115 5.60 15.28 10.79
C LYS A 115 5.41 15.23 9.29
N GLY A 116 4.83 14.16 8.80
CA GLY A 116 4.46 14.04 7.40
C GLY A 116 2.94 14.07 7.20
N ALA A 117 2.52 13.99 5.95
CA ALA A 117 1.14 13.83 5.52
C ALA A 117 1.04 12.55 4.67
N PRO A 118 0.76 11.37 5.26
CA PRO A 118 0.84 10.09 4.56
C PRO A 118 -0.21 9.99 3.45
N VAL A 119 0.21 9.62 2.26
CA VAL A 119 -0.63 9.62 1.04
C VAL A 119 -0.92 8.22 0.55
N GLU A 120 0.11 7.40 0.41
CA GLU A 120 0.03 6.08 -0.21
C GLU A 120 1.00 5.12 0.47
N ALA A 121 0.74 3.84 0.34
CA ALA A 121 1.62 2.79 0.85
C ALA A 121 1.84 1.70 -0.19
N ALA A 122 2.94 0.96 -0.03
CA ALA A 122 3.19 -0.29 -0.72
C ALA A 122 3.95 -1.24 0.20
N TYR A 123 3.79 -2.54 -0.03
CA TYR A 123 4.37 -3.57 0.81
C TYR A 123 5.28 -4.50 0.02
N THR A 124 6.27 -5.06 0.70
CA THR A 124 7.02 -6.20 0.17
C THR A 124 6.10 -7.41 0.00
N VAL A 125 6.46 -8.31 -0.91
CA VAL A 125 5.66 -9.51 -1.23
C VAL A 125 5.37 -10.36 0.01
N ASP A 126 6.28 -10.40 0.97
CA ASP A 126 6.10 -11.10 2.25
C ASP A 126 5.27 -10.31 3.29
N GLY A 127 4.83 -9.10 2.95
CA GLY A 127 4.01 -8.24 3.81
C GLY A 127 4.69 -7.71 5.07
N ARG A 128 6.01 -7.93 5.23
CA ARG A 128 6.75 -7.60 6.46
C ARG A 128 7.25 -6.16 6.52
N THR A 129 7.40 -5.53 5.37
CA THR A 129 7.89 -4.17 5.27
C THR A 129 6.92 -3.33 4.44
N GLY A 130 6.49 -2.22 4.98
CA GLY A 130 5.72 -1.20 4.27
C GLY A 130 6.56 0.01 3.91
N TYR A 131 6.14 0.74 2.91
CA TYR A 131 6.69 2.03 2.52
C TYR A 131 5.56 3.01 2.34
N VAL A 132 5.70 4.20 2.94
CA VAL A 132 4.66 5.22 2.97
C VAL A 132 5.21 6.53 2.46
N SER A 133 4.58 7.11 1.45
CA SER A 133 4.92 8.45 0.94
C SER A 133 4.22 9.54 1.75
N ASN A 134 4.85 10.69 1.88
CA ASN A 134 4.30 11.86 2.55
C ASN A 134 4.11 13.00 1.57
N TYR A 135 2.88 13.47 1.41
CA TYR A 135 2.52 14.60 0.55
C TYR A 135 3.38 15.85 0.84
N SER A 136 3.54 16.15 2.11
CA SER A 136 4.38 17.21 2.63
C SER A 136 5.02 16.77 3.93
N MET A 137 6.11 17.45 4.29
CA MET A 137 6.71 17.35 5.61
C MET A 137 6.60 18.69 6.33
N TYR A 138 6.42 18.62 7.64
CA TYR A 138 6.26 19.76 8.53
C TYR A 138 7.28 19.70 9.66
N GLY A 139 7.89 20.84 9.98
CA GLY A 139 8.90 20.96 11.03
C GLY A 139 10.05 21.87 10.62
N ALA A 140 11.06 21.93 11.46
CA ALA A 140 12.23 22.75 11.20
C ALA A 140 12.96 22.31 9.92
N GLY A 141 13.39 23.26 9.10
CA GLY A 141 14.16 23.02 7.88
C GLY A 141 13.32 22.65 6.65
N PHE A 142 12.00 22.54 6.78
CA PHE A 142 11.13 22.39 5.60
C PHE A 142 10.66 23.74 5.07
N GLY A 143 10.56 23.81 3.75
CA GLY A 143 10.08 24.97 3.02
C GLY A 143 8.58 24.90 2.73
N PRO A 144 8.12 25.62 1.69
CA PRO A 144 6.70 25.71 1.36
C PRO A 144 6.10 24.33 1.05
N GLU A 145 4.88 24.13 1.53
CA GLU A 145 4.03 23.00 1.15
C GLU A 145 3.66 23.11 -0.34
N GLY A 146 3.62 21.96 -1.02
CA GLY A 146 3.16 21.88 -2.39
C GLY A 146 1.65 21.88 -2.52
N SER A 147 1.17 22.04 -3.74
CA SER A 147 -0.24 21.94 -4.08
C SER A 147 -0.45 20.99 -5.27
N ASP A 148 -1.69 20.66 -5.56
CA ASP A 148 -2.01 19.87 -6.76
C ASP A 148 -1.82 20.67 -8.08
N GLU A 149 -1.62 21.98 -8.01
CA GLU A 149 -1.37 22.87 -9.14
C GLU A 149 0.09 23.33 -9.25
N CYS A 150 0.99 22.73 -8.51
CA CYS A 150 2.41 23.06 -8.52
C CYS A 150 3.07 22.82 -9.90
N ARG A 151 4.19 23.49 -10.12
CA ARG A 151 5.04 23.32 -11.30
C ARG A 151 6.43 22.87 -10.87
N ALA A 152 7.12 22.16 -11.73
CA ALA A 152 8.51 21.86 -11.51
C ALA A 152 9.31 23.18 -11.37
N GLY A 153 10.08 23.30 -10.28
CA GLY A 153 10.87 24.51 -10.00
C GLY A 153 10.16 25.58 -9.16
N ASP A 154 8.94 25.36 -8.68
CA ASP A 154 8.23 26.31 -7.78
C ASP A 154 8.88 26.47 -6.40
N GLY A 155 9.96 25.73 -6.12
CA GLY A 155 10.61 25.75 -4.81
C GLY A 155 9.85 24.97 -3.73
N THR A 156 8.86 24.16 -4.10
CA THR A 156 8.18 23.24 -3.21
C THR A 156 9.18 22.33 -2.50
N SER A 157 9.05 22.22 -1.20
CA SER A 157 9.94 21.40 -0.39
C SER A 157 9.91 19.94 -0.81
N GLU A 158 11.07 19.32 -0.87
CA GLU A 158 11.16 17.86 -0.99
C GLU A 158 10.61 17.17 0.25
N SER A 159 10.25 15.91 0.11
CA SER A 159 9.59 15.13 1.16
C SER A 159 10.30 13.80 1.39
N PHE A 160 9.72 12.96 2.23
CA PHE A 160 10.30 11.71 2.66
C PHE A 160 9.37 10.52 2.42
N LEU A 161 10.00 9.42 2.03
CA LEU A 161 9.44 8.08 2.06
C LEU A 161 9.80 7.46 3.42
N TYR A 162 8.81 6.91 4.12
CA TYR A 162 9.04 6.14 5.34
C TYR A 162 9.08 4.65 5.04
N ARG A 163 9.93 3.92 5.78
CA ARG A 163 9.86 2.48 5.90
C ARG A 163 9.14 2.11 7.19
N LEU A 164 8.20 1.19 7.11
CA LEU A 164 7.38 0.71 8.20
C LEU A 164 7.69 -0.78 8.47
N ASP A 165 8.18 -1.09 9.66
CA ASP A 165 8.29 -2.46 10.14
C ASP A 165 6.90 -2.96 10.54
N MET A 166 6.36 -3.94 9.79
CA MET A 166 5.00 -4.44 9.99
C MET A 166 4.85 -5.40 11.17
N ARG A 167 5.93 -5.88 11.75
CA ARG A 167 5.89 -6.66 13.01
C ARG A 167 5.78 -5.74 14.22
N ARG A 168 6.53 -4.63 14.20
CA ARG A 168 6.58 -3.65 15.29
C ARG A 168 5.54 -2.57 15.13
N LEU A 169 4.97 -2.42 13.94
CA LEU A 169 4.08 -1.34 13.51
C LEU A 169 4.67 0.03 13.88
N ALA A 170 5.88 0.25 13.41
CA ALA A 170 6.66 1.45 13.69
C ALA A 170 7.50 1.86 12.46
N ILE A 171 7.72 3.16 12.32
CA ILE A 171 8.63 3.72 11.31
C ILE A 171 10.06 3.40 11.75
N ASP A 172 10.83 2.74 10.88
CA ASP A 172 12.19 2.31 11.15
C ASP A 172 13.21 2.74 10.09
N GLY A 173 12.80 3.56 9.15
CA GLY A 173 13.68 4.12 8.13
C GLY A 173 13.03 5.25 7.35
N VAL A 174 13.86 6.11 6.78
CA VAL A 174 13.44 7.24 5.95
C VAL A 174 14.34 7.36 4.73
N ALA A 175 13.79 7.85 3.61
CA ALA A 175 14.56 8.21 2.43
C ALA A 175 14.02 9.54 1.88
N ALA A 176 14.91 10.49 1.59
CA ALA A 176 14.55 11.70 0.90
C ALA A 176 14.12 11.37 -0.54
N VAL A 177 13.03 11.98 -1.00
CA VAL A 177 12.47 11.87 -2.34
C VAL A 177 12.09 13.25 -2.85
N GLY A 178 11.48 13.34 -4.03
CA GLY A 178 11.09 14.64 -4.59
C GLY A 178 9.91 15.30 -3.88
N ALA A 179 9.43 16.39 -4.46
CA ALA A 179 8.35 17.21 -3.92
C ALA A 179 6.98 16.60 -4.23
N VAL A 180 6.11 16.58 -3.22
CA VAL A 180 4.74 16.04 -3.26
C VAL A 180 4.71 14.60 -3.81
N PRO A 181 5.34 13.66 -3.11
CA PRO A 181 5.25 12.25 -3.49
C PRO A 181 3.80 11.77 -3.39
N LYS A 182 3.34 11.05 -4.39
CA LYS A 182 1.95 10.57 -4.48
C LYS A 182 1.86 9.06 -4.34
N TYR A 183 2.51 8.30 -5.22
CA TYR A 183 2.36 6.86 -5.28
C TYR A 183 3.66 6.14 -4.96
N VAL A 184 3.53 4.94 -4.42
CA VAL A 184 4.65 4.08 -4.04
C VAL A 184 4.44 2.70 -4.64
N ALA A 185 5.51 2.09 -5.13
CA ALA A 185 5.52 0.68 -5.53
C ALA A 185 6.83 0.03 -5.08
N VAL A 186 6.74 -1.20 -4.59
CA VAL A 186 7.92 -2.04 -4.31
C VAL A 186 8.10 -3.00 -5.46
N THR A 187 9.32 -3.13 -5.97
CA THR A 187 9.60 -4.13 -7.00
C THR A 187 9.39 -5.55 -6.44
N PRO A 188 8.79 -6.49 -7.20
CA PRO A 188 8.54 -7.87 -6.72
C PRO A 188 9.80 -8.58 -6.19
N ASN A 189 10.98 -8.30 -6.77
CA ASN A 189 12.26 -8.83 -6.27
C ASN A 189 12.73 -8.16 -4.95
N GLY A 190 12.01 -7.15 -4.45
CA GLY A 190 12.30 -6.47 -3.19
C GLY A 190 13.55 -5.60 -3.19
N ARG A 191 14.10 -5.23 -4.34
CA ARG A 191 15.36 -4.45 -4.40
C ARG A 191 15.14 -2.95 -4.36
N GLN A 192 14.06 -2.47 -4.96
CA GLN A 192 13.80 -1.05 -5.16
C GLN A 192 12.42 -0.66 -4.68
N VAL A 193 12.29 0.58 -4.26
CA VAL A 193 11.02 1.26 -4.02
C VAL A 193 10.94 2.44 -4.98
N LEU A 194 9.84 2.54 -5.69
CA LEU A 194 9.58 3.58 -6.68
C LEU A 194 8.56 4.56 -6.13
N VAL A 195 8.83 5.85 -6.29
CA VAL A 195 7.96 6.92 -5.78
C VAL A 195 7.75 7.96 -6.86
N THR A 196 6.49 8.23 -7.22
CA THR A 196 6.16 9.35 -8.10
C THR A 196 6.10 10.65 -7.33
N ASN A 197 6.79 11.67 -7.82
CA ASN A 197 6.85 13.00 -7.21
C ASN A 197 6.07 13.98 -8.10
N TRP A 198 4.89 14.34 -7.65
CA TRP A 198 3.92 15.14 -8.39
C TRP A 198 4.46 16.50 -8.80
N CYS A 199 5.11 17.22 -7.87
CA CYS A 199 5.64 18.55 -8.11
C CYS A 199 7.08 18.55 -8.65
N SER A 200 7.81 17.45 -8.55
CA SER A 200 9.11 17.31 -9.20
C SER A 200 9.02 16.76 -10.62
N PHE A 201 7.83 16.36 -11.07
CA PHE A 201 7.60 15.73 -12.38
C PHE A 201 8.56 14.57 -12.65
N ALA A 202 8.81 13.75 -11.62
CA ALA A 202 9.84 12.73 -11.67
C ALA A 202 9.45 11.46 -10.89
N LEU A 203 10.14 10.37 -11.20
CA LEU A 203 10.14 9.12 -10.47
C LEU A 203 11.43 9.01 -9.64
N SER A 204 11.31 8.86 -8.34
CA SER A 204 12.42 8.46 -7.47
C SER A 204 12.57 6.94 -7.49
N VAL A 205 13.79 6.46 -7.71
CA VAL A 205 14.20 5.08 -7.52
C VAL A 205 15.02 5.00 -6.23
N VAL A 206 14.46 4.34 -5.23
CA VAL A 206 15.07 4.20 -3.90
C VAL A 206 15.65 2.79 -3.77
N ASP A 207 16.93 2.69 -3.43
CA ASP A 207 17.53 1.42 -3.02
C ASP A 207 16.97 1.03 -1.65
N ARG A 208 16.33 -0.13 -1.60
CA ARG A 208 15.64 -0.58 -0.40
C ARG A 208 16.58 -0.90 0.76
N ALA A 209 17.75 -1.48 0.46
CA ALA A 209 18.71 -1.85 1.49
C ALA A 209 19.39 -0.64 2.12
N GLN A 210 19.68 0.38 1.29
CA GLN A 210 20.32 1.60 1.73
C GLN A 210 19.34 2.67 2.24
N MET A 211 18.04 2.52 1.96
CA MET A 211 17.02 3.55 2.20
C MET A 211 17.45 4.92 1.65
N ARG A 212 17.88 4.93 0.38
CA ARG A 212 18.39 6.13 -0.28
C ARG A 212 17.95 6.17 -1.74
N GLU A 213 17.55 7.36 -2.20
CA GLU A 213 17.32 7.62 -3.62
C GLU A 213 18.64 7.43 -4.39
N VAL A 214 18.65 6.53 -5.35
CA VAL A 214 19.80 6.25 -6.20
C VAL A 214 19.65 6.86 -7.59
N ARG A 215 18.43 7.17 -7.99
CA ARG A 215 18.14 7.82 -9.27
C ARG A 215 16.82 8.58 -9.18
N ARG A 216 16.78 9.74 -9.82
CA ARG A 216 15.57 10.50 -10.09
C ARG A 216 15.40 10.60 -11.60
N ILE A 217 14.29 10.08 -12.13
CA ILE A 217 14.03 10.00 -13.57
C ILE A 217 12.99 11.05 -13.91
N PRO A 218 13.31 12.05 -14.74
CA PRO A 218 12.34 13.01 -15.22
C PRO A 218 11.23 12.32 -16.02
N LEU A 219 9.98 12.67 -15.72
CA LEU A 219 8.79 12.22 -16.43
C LEU A 219 7.97 13.42 -16.88
N GLY A 220 6.78 13.21 -17.40
CA GLY A 220 5.83 14.29 -17.69
C GLY A 220 5.17 14.86 -16.43
N ALA A 221 4.38 15.89 -16.63
CA ALA A 221 3.67 16.58 -15.54
C ALA A 221 2.70 15.65 -14.82
N TYR A 222 2.78 15.69 -13.50
CA TYR A 222 1.89 15.00 -12.58
C TYR A 222 1.94 13.47 -12.68
N PRO A 223 3.12 12.84 -12.52
CA PRO A 223 3.23 11.40 -12.44
C PRO A 223 2.50 10.90 -11.18
N ARG A 224 1.74 9.77 -11.31
CA ARG A 224 0.94 9.30 -10.20
C ARG A 224 1.04 7.78 -9.98
N GLY A 225 0.11 6.99 -10.51
CA GLY A 225 0.07 5.54 -10.29
C GLY A 225 1.28 4.83 -10.87
N ILE A 226 1.78 3.84 -10.16
CA ILE A 226 2.89 2.99 -10.56
C ILE A 226 2.45 1.54 -10.44
N VAL A 227 2.81 0.72 -11.42
CA VAL A 227 2.79 -0.74 -11.27
C VAL A 227 4.05 -1.33 -11.88
N VAL A 228 4.59 -2.38 -11.25
CA VAL A 228 5.83 -3.03 -11.67
C VAL A 228 5.50 -4.39 -12.27
N SER A 229 6.17 -4.74 -13.38
CA SER A 229 6.02 -6.06 -14.01
C SER A 229 6.44 -7.18 -13.05
N PRO A 230 5.83 -8.39 -13.15
CA PRO A 230 6.14 -9.51 -12.25
C PRO A 230 7.62 -9.91 -12.22
N ASP A 231 8.34 -9.70 -13.31
CA ASP A 231 9.78 -9.97 -13.42
C ASP A 231 10.68 -8.84 -12.86
N SER A 232 10.07 -7.77 -12.33
CA SER A 232 10.76 -6.58 -11.80
C SER A 232 11.62 -5.81 -12.81
N ARG A 233 11.37 -5.98 -14.11
CA ARG A 233 12.17 -5.31 -15.15
C ARG A 233 11.59 -4.00 -15.64
N ARG A 234 10.27 -3.81 -15.52
CA ARG A 234 9.59 -2.63 -16.02
C ARG A 234 8.68 -2.03 -14.96
N ALA A 235 8.68 -0.72 -14.88
CA ALA A 235 7.68 0.04 -14.14
C ALA A 235 6.84 0.84 -15.15
N TYR A 236 5.53 0.79 -14.98
CA TYR A 236 4.57 1.61 -15.73
C TYR A 236 4.13 2.74 -14.81
N VAL A 237 4.18 3.98 -15.32
CA VAL A 237 3.84 5.18 -14.54
C VAL A 237 2.79 5.99 -15.27
N ALA A 238 1.65 6.21 -14.63
CA ALA A 238 0.59 7.04 -15.16
C ALA A 238 0.97 8.52 -15.11
N ILE A 239 0.86 9.23 -16.23
CA ILE A 239 1.14 10.67 -16.33
C ILE A 239 -0.20 11.42 -16.36
N MET A 240 -0.67 11.80 -15.18
CA MET A 240 -2.02 12.34 -15.01
C MET A 240 -2.19 13.73 -15.66
N GLY A 241 -1.11 14.50 -15.80
CA GLY A 241 -1.10 15.77 -16.52
C GLY A 241 -1.21 15.66 -18.03
N GLY A 242 -1.19 14.44 -18.57
CA GLY A 242 -1.20 14.15 -20.00
C GLY A 242 -2.17 13.05 -20.40
N ARG A 243 -1.74 12.25 -21.38
CA ARG A 243 -2.51 11.16 -21.97
C ARG A 243 -1.73 9.86 -22.08
N ASP A 244 -0.54 9.80 -21.49
CA ASP A 244 0.44 8.74 -21.72
C ASP A 244 0.73 7.96 -20.44
N VAL A 245 1.30 6.77 -20.62
CA VAL A 245 1.94 5.98 -19.57
C VAL A 245 3.42 5.88 -19.89
N ALA A 246 4.27 6.28 -18.95
CA ALA A 246 5.71 6.06 -19.05
C ALA A 246 6.04 4.60 -18.73
N VAL A 247 6.99 4.04 -19.46
CA VAL A 247 7.54 2.69 -19.25
C VAL A 247 9.01 2.83 -18.94
N VAL A 248 9.36 2.58 -17.68
CA VAL A 248 10.75 2.67 -17.20
C VAL A 248 11.35 1.27 -17.18
N ASP A 249 12.42 1.07 -17.90
CA ASP A 249 13.28 -0.12 -17.78
C ASP A 249 14.08 0.00 -16.48
N LEU A 250 13.86 -0.90 -15.52
CA LEU A 250 14.50 -0.86 -14.21
C LEU A 250 15.91 -1.43 -14.21
N THR A 251 16.39 -1.98 -15.33
CA THR A 251 17.76 -2.49 -15.46
C THR A 251 18.72 -1.36 -15.84
N ASN A 252 18.35 -0.55 -16.82
CA ASN A 252 19.20 0.52 -17.36
C ASN A 252 18.66 1.93 -17.07
N LEU A 253 17.48 2.02 -16.43
CA LEU A 253 16.81 3.27 -16.02
C LEU A 253 16.47 4.20 -17.20
N THR A 254 16.17 3.63 -18.36
CA THR A 254 15.68 4.35 -19.54
C THR A 254 14.16 4.35 -19.58
N THR A 255 13.58 5.37 -20.24
CA THR A 255 12.13 5.55 -20.35
C THR A 255 11.68 5.45 -21.81
N SER A 256 10.65 4.66 -22.02
CA SER A 256 9.83 4.61 -23.24
C SER A 256 8.37 4.94 -22.90
N TRP A 257 7.47 4.94 -23.89
CA TRP A 257 6.13 5.48 -23.69
C TRP A 257 5.07 4.63 -24.37
N ILE A 258 3.95 4.43 -23.66
CA ILE A 258 2.68 4.03 -24.27
C ILE A 258 1.89 5.32 -24.45
N ARG A 259 1.70 5.71 -25.72
CA ARG A 259 1.11 7.00 -26.10
C ARG A 259 -0.41 6.94 -26.23
N ASN A 260 -1.07 8.05 -25.88
CA ASN A 260 -2.49 8.28 -26.11
C ASN A 260 -3.41 7.21 -25.51
N VAL A 261 -3.14 6.76 -24.29
CA VAL A 261 -4.03 5.81 -23.61
C VAL A 261 -5.38 6.44 -23.24
N GLY A 262 -5.42 7.76 -23.02
CA GLY A 262 -6.62 8.53 -22.70
C GLY A 262 -6.34 9.66 -21.71
N GLY A 263 -7.35 10.48 -21.41
CA GLY A 263 -7.21 11.70 -20.64
C GLY A 263 -7.03 11.47 -19.14
N GLY A 264 -5.91 11.95 -18.59
CA GLY A 264 -5.62 11.93 -17.17
C GLY A 264 -5.47 10.52 -16.60
N PRO A 265 -4.56 9.68 -17.13
CA PRO A 265 -4.30 8.37 -16.55
C PRO A 265 -3.81 8.53 -15.11
N ARG A 266 -4.45 7.83 -14.15
CA ARG A 266 -4.24 8.12 -12.73
C ARG A 266 -3.75 6.93 -11.91
N HIS A 267 -4.40 5.78 -12.00
CA HIS A 267 -4.03 4.56 -11.29
C HIS A 267 -3.82 3.43 -12.28
N LEU A 268 -2.89 2.55 -11.97
CA LEU A 268 -2.51 1.44 -12.81
C LEU A 268 -2.57 0.12 -12.04
N VAL A 269 -3.04 -0.94 -12.67
CA VAL A 269 -2.85 -2.33 -12.23
C VAL A 269 -2.46 -3.20 -13.42
N LEU A 270 -1.74 -4.29 -13.15
CA LEU A 270 -1.41 -5.33 -14.15
C LEU A 270 -2.24 -6.58 -13.90
N SER A 271 -2.56 -7.30 -14.98
CA SER A 271 -2.98 -8.69 -14.86
C SER A 271 -1.88 -9.52 -14.18
N PRO A 272 -2.21 -10.62 -13.47
CA PRO A 272 -1.22 -11.41 -12.73
C PRO A 272 -0.05 -11.90 -13.60
N ASP A 273 -0.29 -12.16 -14.87
CA ASP A 273 0.73 -12.55 -15.86
C ASP A 273 1.52 -11.37 -16.45
N GLY A 274 1.15 -10.14 -16.10
CA GLY A 274 1.77 -8.92 -16.59
C GLY A 274 1.43 -8.54 -18.04
N ARG A 275 0.55 -9.30 -18.71
CA ARG A 275 0.23 -9.08 -20.12
C ARG A 275 -0.65 -7.86 -20.37
N TYR A 276 -1.59 -7.60 -19.49
CA TYR A 276 -2.50 -6.46 -19.62
C TYR A 276 -2.30 -5.45 -18.53
N LEU A 277 -2.16 -4.20 -18.96
CA LEU A 277 -2.16 -3.03 -18.10
C LEU A 277 -3.55 -2.39 -18.15
N TYR A 278 -4.10 -2.11 -16.98
CA TYR A 278 -5.34 -1.35 -16.83
C TYR A 278 -5.02 0.01 -16.24
N ALA A 279 -5.61 1.06 -16.80
CA ALA A 279 -5.45 2.42 -16.30
C ALA A 279 -6.81 3.08 -16.08
N THR A 280 -7.00 3.74 -14.94
CA THR A 280 -8.12 4.66 -14.75
C THR A 280 -7.82 5.96 -15.47
N LEU A 281 -8.77 6.45 -16.25
CA LEU A 281 -8.71 7.71 -16.97
C LEU A 281 -9.60 8.72 -16.26
N ASN A 282 -9.01 9.49 -15.35
CA ASN A 282 -9.76 10.37 -14.44
C ASN A 282 -10.58 11.43 -15.18
N LYS A 283 -10.07 11.95 -16.31
CA LYS A 283 -10.76 12.95 -17.12
C LYS A 283 -11.81 12.35 -18.03
N ASP A 284 -11.59 11.14 -18.53
CA ASP A 284 -12.46 10.50 -19.52
C ASP A 284 -13.57 9.66 -18.89
N GLY A 285 -13.55 9.42 -17.56
CA GLY A 285 -14.55 8.57 -16.89
C GLY A 285 -14.46 7.10 -17.26
N GLN A 286 -13.29 6.62 -17.63
CA GLN A 286 -13.10 5.29 -18.22
C GLN A 286 -11.98 4.50 -17.53
N VAL A 287 -12.01 3.19 -17.72
CA VAL A 287 -10.86 2.31 -17.59
C VAL A 287 -10.44 1.86 -18.99
N VAL A 288 -9.14 1.90 -19.26
CA VAL A 288 -8.53 1.43 -20.49
C VAL A 288 -7.72 0.16 -20.24
N LYS A 289 -7.77 -0.79 -21.17
CA LYS A 289 -6.97 -2.01 -21.21
C LYS A 289 -5.93 -1.91 -22.31
N VAL A 290 -4.67 -2.12 -21.94
CA VAL A 290 -3.51 -2.03 -22.84
C VAL A 290 -2.81 -3.38 -22.88
N ASP A 291 -2.45 -3.87 -24.05
CA ASP A 291 -1.54 -5.01 -24.20
C ASP A 291 -0.10 -4.52 -23.99
N THR A 292 0.59 -5.01 -22.97
CA THR A 292 1.93 -4.55 -22.61
C THR A 292 3.01 -4.99 -23.59
N THR A 293 2.74 -6.02 -24.40
CA THR A 293 3.68 -6.52 -25.40
C THR A 293 3.75 -5.57 -26.60
N THR A 294 2.59 -5.05 -27.02
CA THR A 294 2.48 -4.16 -28.19
C THR A 294 2.42 -2.68 -27.80
N GLY A 295 2.10 -2.37 -26.53
CA GLY A 295 1.84 -1.00 -26.10
C GLY A 295 0.55 -0.41 -26.68
N THR A 296 -0.39 -1.24 -27.12
CA THR A 296 -1.62 -0.78 -27.79
C THR A 296 -2.83 -0.91 -26.87
N VAL A 297 -3.75 0.04 -26.97
CA VAL A 297 -5.05 -0.03 -26.31
C VAL A 297 -5.91 -1.08 -27.02
N VAL A 298 -6.38 -2.09 -26.24
CA VAL A 298 -7.19 -3.20 -26.75
C VAL A 298 -8.64 -3.17 -26.25
N GLY A 299 -8.97 -2.24 -25.34
CA GLY A 299 -10.35 -2.07 -24.85
C GLY A 299 -10.51 -0.85 -23.96
N ARG A 300 -11.76 -0.40 -23.83
CA ARG A 300 -12.18 0.70 -22.95
C ARG A 300 -13.56 0.44 -22.39
N VAL A 301 -13.82 0.94 -21.17
CA VAL A 301 -15.15 0.89 -20.56
C VAL A 301 -15.39 2.14 -19.73
N ALA A 302 -16.57 2.72 -19.84
CA ALA A 302 -17.02 3.77 -18.95
C ALA A 302 -17.38 3.18 -17.58
N THR A 303 -16.73 3.65 -16.53
CA THR A 303 -16.96 3.16 -15.16
C THR A 303 -17.74 4.15 -14.31
N GLY A 304 -17.59 5.43 -14.54
CA GLY A 304 -18.22 6.49 -13.77
C GLY A 304 -17.44 7.80 -13.86
N ASN A 305 -17.88 8.81 -13.13
CA ASN A 305 -17.24 10.11 -13.14
C ASN A 305 -15.99 10.11 -12.24
N GLN A 306 -14.87 10.54 -12.79
CA GLN A 306 -13.58 10.63 -12.14
C GLN A 306 -13.15 9.30 -11.48
N PRO A 307 -12.91 8.24 -12.24
CA PRO A 307 -12.32 7.03 -11.69
C PRO A 307 -10.93 7.33 -11.14
N ARG A 308 -10.72 7.03 -9.85
CA ARG A 308 -9.51 7.42 -9.12
C ARG A 308 -8.56 6.27 -8.89
N SER A 309 -8.93 5.32 -8.10
CA SER A 309 -8.11 4.14 -7.77
C SER A 309 -8.80 2.86 -8.23
N MET A 310 -8.01 1.82 -8.39
CA MET A 310 -8.47 0.54 -8.90
C MET A 310 -7.69 -0.58 -8.22
N ALA A 311 -8.37 -1.67 -7.92
CA ALA A 311 -7.75 -2.93 -7.51
C ALA A 311 -8.11 -4.02 -8.53
N ILE A 312 -7.28 -5.06 -8.59
CA ILE A 312 -7.55 -6.27 -9.37
C ILE A 312 -7.66 -7.45 -8.41
N SER A 313 -8.58 -8.38 -8.71
CA SER A 313 -8.70 -9.61 -7.95
C SER A 313 -7.44 -10.49 -8.09
N PRO A 314 -7.13 -11.34 -7.08
CA PRO A 314 -5.95 -12.21 -7.15
C PRO A 314 -5.94 -13.19 -8.32
N ASP A 315 -7.11 -13.58 -8.82
CA ASP A 315 -7.28 -14.44 -10.00
C ASP A 315 -7.26 -13.65 -11.32
N GLY A 316 -7.18 -12.32 -11.25
CA GLY A 316 -7.11 -11.44 -12.40
C GLY A 316 -8.41 -11.29 -13.20
N THR A 317 -9.54 -11.84 -12.71
CA THR A 317 -10.79 -11.87 -13.50
C THR A 317 -11.68 -10.64 -13.29
N ALA A 318 -11.46 -9.86 -12.23
CA ALA A 318 -12.26 -8.68 -11.91
C ALA A 318 -11.41 -7.47 -11.51
N LEU A 319 -11.83 -6.29 -11.94
CA LEU A 319 -11.37 -4.99 -11.48
C LEU A 319 -12.41 -4.37 -10.55
N TYR A 320 -11.94 -3.62 -9.58
CA TYR A 320 -12.76 -2.83 -8.65
C TYR A 320 -12.31 -1.37 -8.75
N VAL A 321 -13.19 -0.50 -9.20
CA VAL A 321 -12.87 0.89 -9.59
C VAL A 321 -13.67 1.86 -8.74
N VAL A 322 -13.00 2.72 -7.97
CA VAL A 322 -13.67 3.82 -7.27
C VAL A 322 -13.91 4.99 -8.22
N ASN A 323 -15.14 5.43 -8.30
CA ASN A 323 -15.57 6.57 -9.09
C ASN A 323 -15.89 7.73 -8.13
N TYR A 324 -14.99 8.67 -8.05
CA TYR A 324 -14.96 9.72 -7.02
C TYR A 324 -16.23 10.58 -7.02
N GLU A 325 -16.63 11.09 -8.16
CA GLU A 325 -17.84 11.93 -8.29
C GLU A 325 -19.12 11.11 -8.45
N SER A 326 -19.04 9.84 -8.85
CA SER A 326 -20.19 8.95 -8.88
C SER A 326 -20.52 8.34 -7.52
N ASN A 327 -19.62 8.46 -6.53
CA ASN A 327 -19.79 7.95 -5.17
C ASN A 327 -20.03 6.44 -5.10
N ASP A 328 -19.43 5.68 -6.00
CA ASP A 328 -19.60 4.23 -6.11
C ASP A 328 -18.28 3.48 -6.40
N VAL A 329 -18.35 2.17 -6.28
CA VAL A 329 -17.39 1.22 -6.84
C VAL A 329 -18.04 0.50 -7.99
N ALA A 330 -17.39 0.48 -9.14
CA ALA A 330 -17.75 -0.37 -10.26
C ALA A 330 -16.90 -1.64 -10.25
N LYS A 331 -17.54 -2.82 -10.35
CA LYS A 331 -16.88 -4.09 -10.58
C LYS A 331 -16.91 -4.40 -12.08
N VAL A 332 -15.76 -4.69 -12.67
CA VAL A 332 -15.61 -4.86 -14.13
C VAL A 332 -14.94 -6.20 -14.41
N ARG A 333 -15.47 -6.96 -15.34
CA ARG A 333 -14.83 -8.20 -15.83
C ARG A 333 -13.63 -7.87 -16.70
N THR A 334 -12.51 -8.53 -16.50
CA THR A 334 -11.27 -8.22 -17.22
C THR A 334 -11.25 -8.78 -18.65
N SER A 335 -11.99 -9.85 -18.94
CA SER A 335 -11.98 -10.50 -20.25
C SER A 335 -12.62 -9.63 -21.35
N ASP A 336 -13.77 -9.04 -21.09
CA ASP A 336 -14.57 -8.26 -22.04
C ASP A 336 -14.87 -6.81 -21.59
N LEU A 337 -14.40 -6.42 -20.42
CA LEU A 337 -14.63 -5.13 -19.79
C LEU A 337 -16.12 -4.84 -19.48
N ALA A 338 -16.95 -5.87 -19.29
CA ALA A 338 -18.33 -5.69 -18.87
C ALA A 338 -18.41 -5.19 -17.42
N VAL A 339 -19.21 -4.15 -17.17
CA VAL A 339 -19.54 -3.68 -15.80
C VAL A 339 -20.53 -4.68 -15.19
N LEU A 340 -20.07 -5.42 -14.19
CA LEU A 340 -20.84 -6.49 -13.54
C LEU A 340 -21.73 -5.97 -12.41
N GLN A 341 -21.25 -4.96 -11.70
CA GLN A 341 -21.96 -4.41 -10.54
C GLN A 341 -21.50 -2.97 -10.27
N ARG A 342 -22.40 -2.16 -9.72
CA ARG A 342 -22.10 -0.87 -9.07
C ARG A 342 -22.64 -0.91 -7.65
N ILE A 343 -21.85 -0.40 -6.70
CA ILE A 343 -22.24 -0.37 -5.30
C ILE A 343 -21.88 1.00 -4.70
N PRO A 344 -22.85 1.72 -4.09
CA PRO A 344 -22.58 2.97 -3.41
C PRO A 344 -21.64 2.75 -2.21
N THR A 345 -20.69 3.66 -2.00
CA THR A 345 -19.70 3.56 -0.92
C THR A 345 -19.59 4.81 -0.05
N GLY A 346 -20.44 5.80 -0.25
CA GLY A 346 -20.34 7.10 0.40
C GLY A 346 -19.72 8.16 -0.50
N VAL A 347 -19.64 9.39 0.00
CA VAL A 347 -19.24 10.56 -0.79
C VAL A 347 -17.73 10.58 -0.99
N HIS A 348 -17.30 10.67 -2.23
CA HIS A 348 -15.92 10.78 -2.66
C HIS A 348 -15.04 9.58 -2.26
N PRO A 349 -15.36 8.35 -2.71
CA PRO A 349 -14.43 7.22 -2.56
C PRO A 349 -13.16 7.50 -3.35
N ILE A 350 -12.00 7.26 -2.74
CA ILE A 350 -10.73 7.73 -3.32
C ILE A 350 -9.64 6.67 -3.42
N GLY A 351 -9.58 5.74 -2.48
CA GLY A 351 -8.63 4.63 -2.44
C GLY A 351 -9.34 3.29 -2.39
N ILE A 352 -8.71 2.26 -2.90
CA ILE A 352 -9.27 0.90 -2.91
C ILE A 352 -8.15 -0.14 -2.90
N THR A 353 -8.37 -1.22 -2.18
CA THR A 353 -7.48 -2.39 -2.17
C THR A 353 -8.27 -3.68 -2.05
N TYR A 354 -7.70 -4.77 -2.54
CA TYR A 354 -8.22 -6.12 -2.33
C TYR A 354 -7.43 -6.79 -1.19
N GLU A 355 -8.12 -7.26 -0.16
CA GLU A 355 -7.56 -8.02 0.94
C GLU A 355 -7.82 -9.51 0.69
N PRO A 356 -6.75 -10.30 0.36
CA PRO A 356 -6.94 -11.64 -0.20
C PRO A 356 -7.19 -12.75 0.84
N THR A 357 -7.01 -12.50 2.12
CA THR A 357 -7.20 -13.55 3.15
C THR A 357 -8.66 -13.76 3.54
N ARG A 358 -9.51 -12.76 3.25
CA ARG A 358 -10.95 -12.78 3.50
C ARG A 358 -11.79 -12.49 2.25
N ASP A 359 -11.15 -12.37 1.09
CA ASP A 359 -11.81 -11.96 -0.16
C ASP A 359 -12.65 -10.69 0.05
N ARG A 360 -11.99 -9.60 0.48
CA ARG A 360 -12.63 -8.33 0.79
C ARG A 360 -12.05 -7.18 -0.03
N VAL A 361 -12.92 -6.28 -0.42
CA VAL A 361 -12.56 -5.01 -1.04
C VAL A 361 -12.72 -3.90 -0.01
N TRP A 362 -11.65 -3.15 0.22
CA TRP A 362 -11.61 -2.04 1.16
C TRP A 362 -11.56 -0.73 0.40
N VAL A 363 -12.41 0.21 0.78
CA VAL A 363 -12.58 1.49 0.10
C VAL A 363 -12.36 2.64 1.06
N ALA A 364 -11.36 3.46 0.81
CA ALA A 364 -11.18 4.73 1.51
C ALA A 364 -12.18 5.76 0.99
N VAL A 365 -12.99 6.32 1.89
CA VAL A 365 -13.94 7.39 1.59
C VAL A 365 -13.37 8.69 2.15
N TYR A 366 -13.18 9.67 1.28
CA TYR A 366 -12.47 10.91 1.60
C TYR A 366 -13.08 11.72 2.75
N THR A 367 -14.37 11.56 2.98
CA THR A 367 -15.10 12.22 4.08
C THR A 367 -14.84 11.62 5.46
N GLY A 368 -14.01 10.59 5.58
CA GLY A 368 -13.56 10.07 6.87
C GLY A 368 -14.11 8.69 7.24
N ALA A 369 -14.22 7.79 6.28
CA ALA A 369 -14.64 6.41 6.52
C ALA A 369 -13.84 5.41 5.68
N ILE A 370 -13.88 4.14 6.08
CA ILE A 370 -13.45 3.01 5.26
C ILE A 370 -14.62 2.05 5.14
N VAL A 371 -15.03 1.76 3.91
CA VAL A 371 -16.10 0.80 3.62
C VAL A 371 -15.46 -0.53 3.26
N VAL A 372 -15.87 -1.60 3.93
CA VAL A 372 -15.42 -2.96 3.67
C VAL A 372 -16.54 -3.74 3.00
N LEU A 373 -16.25 -4.31 1.85
CA LEU A 373 -17.17 -5.12 1.04
C LEU A 373 -16.65 -6.55 0.99
N ALA A 374 -17.52 -7.53 1.16
CA ALA A 374 -17.20 -8.90 0.81
C ALA A 374 -17.28 -9.08 -0.71
N ASP A 375 -16.38 -9.87 -1.28
CA ASP A 375 -16.42 -10.34 -2.67
C ASP A 375 -16.74 -11.84 -2.62
N ALA A 376 -18.03 -12.18 -2.54
CA ALA A 376 -18.52 -13.54 -2.24
C ALA A 376 -19.52 -14.08 -3.26
#